data_4125a126e3f0f700f31d8d48d7edd0ae
#
_entry.id   4125a126e3f0f700f31d8d48d7edd0ae
#
_cell.length_a   1.000
_cell.length_b   1.000
_cell.length_c   1.000
_cell.angle_alpha   90.00
_cell.angle_beta   90.00
_cell.angle_gamma   90.00
#
_symmetry.space_group_name_H-M   'P 1'
#
loop_
_entity.id
_entity.type
_entity.pdbx_description
1 polymer ?
#
loop_
_entity_poly.entity_id
_entity_poly.type
_entity_poly.pdbx_seq_one_letter_code
_entity_poly.pdbx_strand_id
1 'polypeptide(L)'
;MIKPSIFRRLTIDDALRDVRRHWRRLAAKSWLLSRVNYRAHGPRLDGHPSDHVWYFAYGSNMHDSAFRERRGIRPLEWRAGRIVGYRLRFNLDGRPKGKAAPANICPDPNAEVWGVMYLITRRELLRLDSTEGVPGRGYRPAALVAEDTQGNQVPVVAYSAVGKPSDGTPSLRYITLLREGARAHGLPADWLRYLDSVAHVT
;
A
#
# COMPACT_ATOMS: atom_id res chain seq x y z
N MET A 1 -6.83 -35.98 14.93
CA MET A 1 -6.48 -35.79 13.50
C MET A 1 -6.88 -34.38 13.12
N ILE A 2 -5.92 -33.45 13.10
CA ILE A 2 -6.13 -32.06 12.71
C ILE A 2 -5.97 -32.00 11.20
N LYS A 3 -7.04 -31.65 10.48
CA LYS A 3 -6.97 -31.47 9.03
C LYS A 3 -6.02 -30.30 8.72
N PRO A 4 -5.05 -30.45 7.82
CA PRO A 4 -4.23 -29.31 7.38
C PRO A 4 -5.16 -28.32 6.69
N SER A 5 -5.21 -27.09 7.21
CA SER A 5 -5.90 -25.99 6.56
C SER A 5 -5.25 -25.74 5.20
N ILE A 6 -6.04 -25.87 4.14
CA ILE A 6 -5.59 -25.65 2.75
C ILE A 6 -5.29 -24.16 2.60
N PHE A 7 -4.01 -23.80 2.82
CA PHE A 7 -3.46 -22.52 2.42
C PHE A 7 -3.57 -22.41 0.90
N ARG A 8 -4.53 -21.65 0.41
CA ARG A 8 -4.37 -21.08 -0.91
C ARG A 8 -3.35 -19.94 -0.77
N ARG A 9 -2.06 -20.27 -0.91
CA ARG A 9 -1.04 -19.24 -1.14
C ARG A 9 -1.58 -18.38 -2.27
N LEU A 10 -1.67 -17.05 -2.04
CA LEU A 10 -1.85 -16.10 -3.14
C LEU A 10 -0.73 -16.43 -4.14
N THR A 11 -1.08 -17.10 -5.22
CA THR A 11 -0.10 -17.40 -6.26
C THR A 11 0.18 -16.12 -7.03
N ILE A 12 1.36 -16.05 -7.64
CA ILE A 12 1.70 -14.95 -8.57
C ILE A 12 0.58 -14.78 -9.60
N ASP A 13 -0.02 -15.89 -10.05
CA ASP A 13 -1.15 -15.88 -10.99
C ASP A 13 -2.44 -15.29 -10.41
N ASP A 14 -2.73 -15.48 -9.13
CA ASP A 14 -3.88 -14.86 -8.47
C ASP A 14 -3.69 -13.35 -8.36
N ALA A 15 -2.49 -12.92 -7.98
CA ALA A 15 -2.14 -11.50 -7.90
C ALA A 15 -2.10 -10.85 -9.28
N LEU A 16 -1.53 -11.51 -10.29
CA LEU A 16 -1.53 -11.03 -11.68
C LEU A 16 -2.94 -10.98 -12.28
N ARG A 17 -3.81 -11.96 -11.96
CA ARG A 17 -5.22 -11.92 -12.36
C ARG A 17 -5.97 -10.75 -11.74
N ASP A 18 -5.73 -10.44 -10.47
CA ASP A 18 -6.34 -9.31 -9.79
C ASP A 18 -5.82 -7.97 -10.33
N VAL A 19 -4.54 -7.86 -10.61
CA VAL A 19 -3.93 -6.71 -11.28
C VAL A 19 -4.54 -6.51 -12.67
N ARG A 20 -4.58 -7.54 -13.52
CA ARG A 20 -5.20 -7.47 -14.87
C ARG A 20 -6.69 -7.15 -14.81
N ARG A 21 -7.43 -7.68 -13.84
CA ARG A 21 -8.84 -7.38 -13.61
C ARG A 21 -9.03 -5.91 -13.17
N HIS A 22 -8.17 -5.42 -12.31
CA HIS A 22 -8.14 -4.03 -11.86
C HIS A 22 -7.91 -3.08 -13.03
N TRP A 23 -6.91 -3.36 -13.89
CA TRP A 23 -6.61 -2.61 -15.11
C TRP A 23 -7.77 -2.56 -16.10
N ARG A 24 -8.35 -3.72 -16.41
CA ARG A 24 -9.49 -3.78 -17.36
C ARG A 24 -10.70 -2.99 -16.86
N ARG A 25 -10.92 -2.90 -15.55
CA ARG A 25 -12.05 -2.19 -14.95
C ARG A 25 -11.82 -0.68 -14.84
N LEU A 26 -10.59 -0.26 -14.58
CA LEU A 26 -10.21 1.17 -14.56
C LEU A 26 -10.25 1.78 -15.96
N ALA A 27 -9.79 1.04 -16.98
CA ALA A 27 -9.85 1.47 -18.37
C ALA A 27 -11.28 1.53 -18.94
N ALA A 28 -12.22 0.79 -18.33
CA ALA A 28 -13.55 0.59 -18.94
C ALA A 28 -14.67 1.45 -18.35
N LYS A 29 -14.47 2.20 -17.24
CA LYS A 29 -15.63 2.86 -16.58
C LYS A 29 -15.30 4.17 -15.87
N SER A 30 -16.22 5.11 -16.06
CA SER A 30 -16.27 6.41 -15.41
C SER A 30 -16.22 6.32 -13.87
N TRP A 31 -15.66 7.38 -13.29
CA TRP A 31 -15.49 7.70 -11.88
C TRP A 31 -16.61 7.23 -10.90
N LEU A 32 -17.88 7.22 -11.32
CA LEU A 32 -19.00 6.86 -10.44
C LEU A 32 -19.12 5.36 -10.19
N LEU A 33 -18.76 4.52 -11.15
CA LEU A 33 -18.88 3.06 -11.06
C LEU A 33 -17.70 2.42 -10.31
N SER A 34 -16.55 3.07 -10.25
CA SER A 34 -15.40 2.62 -9.45
C SER A 34 -15.72 2.60 -7.95
N ARG A 35 -16.58 3.50 -7.46
CA ARG A 35 -17.00 3.55 -6.05
C ARG A 35 -17.78 2.33 -5.58
N VAL A 36 -18.59 1.74 -6.46
CA VAL A 36 -19.48 0.60 -6.11
C VAL A 36 -18.73 -0.73 -6.20
N ASN A 37 -17.84 -0.87 -7.18
CA ASN A 37 -17.13 -2.14 -7.43
C ASN A 37 -15.96 -2.40 -6.46
N TYR A 38 -15.40 -1.38 -5.82
CA TYR A 38 -14.29 -1.55 -4.89
C TYR A 38 -14.70 -2.28 -3.59
N ARG A 39 -16.00 -2.31 -3.25
CA ARG A 39 -16.52 -2.98 -2.05
C ARG A 39 -16.48 -4.52 -2.12
N ALA A 40 -16.43 -5.09 -3.31
CA ALA A 40 -16.63 -6.53 -3.50
C ALA A 40 -15.35 -7.34 -3.71
N HIS A 41 -14.17 -6.73 -3.82
CA HIS A 41 -13.00 -7.36 -4.40
C HIS A 41 -11.68 -7.13 -3.66
N GLY A 42 -11.72 -6.77 -2.39
CA GLY A 42 -10.54 -6.84 -1.52
C GLY A 42 -10.04 -8.30 -1.46
N PRO A 43 -8.74 -8.54 -1.29
CA PRO A 43 -8.25 -9.90 -1.12
C PRO A 43 -9.01 -10.54 0.05
N ARG A 44 -9.63 -11.69 -0.20
CA ARG A 44 -10.15 -12.51 0.90
C ARG A 44 -8.94 -12.99 1.68
N LEU A 45 -8.75 -12.39 2.81
CA LEU A 45 -7.71 -12.77 3.74
C LEU A 45 -8.23 -13.94 4.60
N ASP A 46 -8.61 -15.06 3.94
CA ASP A 46 -8.98 -16.29 4.64
C ASP A 46 -7.72 -16.93 5.24
N GLY A 47 -7.76 -17.32 6.52
CA GLY A 47 -6.66 -17.99 7.20
C GLY A 47 -6.60 -17.68 8.69
N HIS A 48 -5.65 -18.34 9.37
CA HIS A 48 -5.48 -18.19 10.81
C HIS A 48 -4.83 -16.85 11.19
N PRO A 49 -5.17 -16.24 12.35
CA PRO A 49 -4.58 -14.96 12.77
C PRO A 49 -3.05 -14.92 12.88
N SER A 50 -2.40 -16.08 13.06
CA SER A 50 -0.93 -16.20 13.11
C SER A 50 -0.28 -16.38 11.75
N ASP A 51 -1.05 -16.56 10.68
CA ASP A 51 -0.48 -16.69 9.33
C ASP A 51 0.21 -15.40 8.92
N HIS A 52 1.23 -15.51 8.11
CA HIS A 52 2.03 -14.37 7.68
C HIS A 52 1.60 -13.88 6.30
N VAL A 53 1.70 -12.59 6.11
CA VAL A 53 1.39 -11.90 4.87
C VAL A 53 2.41 -10.78 4.64
N TRP A 54 2.80 -10.58 3.39
CA TRP A 54 3.61 -9.44 3.00
C TRP A 54 2.71 -8.20 2.85
N TYR A 55 2.99 -7.18 3.64
CA TYR A 55 2.37 -5.86 3.57
C TYR A 55 3.34 -4.89 2.88
N PHE A 56 2.88 -4.15 1.89
CA PHE A 56 3.66 -3.14 1.19
C PHE A 56 3.35 -1.75 1.70
N ALA A 57 4.32 -1.13 2.34
CA ALA A 57 4.27 0.25 2.83
C ALA A 57 4.97 1.19 1.83
N TYR A 58 4.27 2.23 1.40
CA TYR A 58 4.78 3.27 0.50
C TYR A 58 4.57 4.69 1.07
N GLY A 59 3.97 4.81 2.24
CA GLY A 59 3.67 6.04 2.95
C GLY A 59 4.37 6.09 4.31
N SER A 60 3.75 6.76 5.28
CA SER A 60 4.33 6.93 6.62
C SER A 60 4.66 5.63 7.37
N ASN A 61 4.05 4.51 6.97
CA ASN A 61 4.36 3.20 7.55
C ASN A 61 5.74 2.65 7.18
N MET A 62 6.47 3.31 6.29
CA MET A 62 7.90 3.04 6.11
C MET A 62 8.75 3.51 7.29
N HIS A 63 8.25 4.45 8.10
CA HIS A 63 8.97 4.99 9.23
C HIS A 63 8.62 4.26 10.53
N ASP A 64 9.64 3.90 11.32
CA ASP A 64 9.49 3.10 12.54
C ASP A 64 8.57 3.75 13.58
N SER A 65 8.62 5.07 13.76
CA SER A 65 7.72 5.78 14.69
C SER A 65 6.24 5.65 14.31
N ALA A 66 5.93 5.50 13.03
CA ALA A 66 4.56 5.28 12.57
C ALA A 66 4.18 3.82 12.63
N PHE A 67 5.05 2.90 12.24
CA PHE A 67 4.74 1.49 12.05
C PHE A 67 4.94 0.69 13.34
N ARG A 68 6.11 0.80 13.97
CA ARG A 68 6.45 0.03 15.17
C ARG A 68 5.91 0.70 16.44
N GLU A 69 6.21 1.97 16.65
CA GLU A 69 5.89 2.64 17.92
C GLU A 69 4.40 2.94 18.04
N ARG A 70 3.82 3.65 17.05
CA ARG A 70 2.41 4.07 17.13
C ARG A 70 1.42 2.95 16.86
N ARG A 71 1.72 2.04 15.90
CA ARG A 71 0.82 0.93 15.52
C ARG A 71 1.11 -0.37 16.24
N GLY A 72 2.27 -0.48 16.89
CA GLY A 72 2.69 -1.66 17.65
C GLY A 72 2.90 -2.90 16.76
N ILE A 73 3.29 -2.71 15.50
CA ILE A 73 3.53 -3.79 14.56
C ILE A 73 5.01 -4.15 14.56
N ARG A 74 5.31 -5.42 14.69
CA ARG A 74 6.69 -5.94 14.73
C ARG A 74 6.90 -6.94 13.61
N PRO A 75 7.32 -6.49 12.41
CA PRO A 75 7.53 -7.37 11.29
C PRO A 75 8.63 -8.39 11.59
N LEU A 76 8.44 -9.60 11.10
CA LEU A 76 9.44 -10.67 11.19
C LEU A 76 10.59 -10.44 10.23
N GLU A 77 10.28 -9.87 9.08
CA GLU A 77 11.22 -9.60 7.99
C GLU A 77 10.78 -8.34 7.26
N TRP A 78 11.71 -7.67 6.60
CA TRP A 78 11.41 -6.61 5.67
C TRP A 78 12.34 -6.67 4.46
N ARG A 79 11.86 -6.15 3.34
CA ARG A 79 12.62 -6.00 2.08
C ARG A 79 12.23 -4.68 1.41
N ALA A 80 13.20 -4.01 0.81
CA ALA A 80 12.91 -2.95 -0.13
C ALA A 80 12.36 -3.55 -1.44
N GLY A 81 11.43 -2.85 -2.11
CA GLY A 81 10.87 -3.31 -3.37
C GLY A 81 10.00 -2.27 -4.03
N ARG A 82 9.50 -2.59 -5.21
CA ARG A 82 8.66 -1.70 -6.02
C ARG A 82 7.39 -2.40 -6.50
N ILE A 83 6.37 -1.61 -6.77
CA ILE A 83 5.17 -2.04 -7.50
C ILE A 83 5.18 -1.30 -8.84
N VAL A 84 5.32 -2.05 -9.92
CA VAL A 84 5.27 -1.53 -11.29
C VAL A 84 3.82 -1.31 -11.72
N GLY A 85 3.57 -0.30 -12.55
CA GLY A 85 2.23 0.02 -13.04
C GLY A 85 1.40 0.86 -12.06
N TYR A 86 2.04 1.50 -11.08
CA TYR A 86 1.41 2.40 -10.13
C TYR A 86 2.26 3.66 -9.95
N ARG A 87 1.57 4.78 -9.63
CA ARG A 87 2.17 6.07 -9.31
C ARG A 87 1.82 6.48 -7.88
N LEU A 88 2.80 7.01 -7.15
CA LEU A 88 2.56 7.67 -5.87
C LEU A 88 1.85 9.00 -6.11
N ARG A 89 0.77 9.22 -5.39
CA ARG A 89 -0.04 10.43 -5.45
C ARG A 89 -0.40 10.94 -4.07
N PHE A 90 -0.70 12.22 -3.96
CA PHE A 90 -1.19 12.85 -2.74
C PHE A 90 -2.63 13.35 -2.94
N ASN A 91 -3.48 12.51 -3.50
CA ASN A 91 -4.80 12.87 -4.01
C ASN A 91 -5.96 12.51 -3.06
N LEU A 92 -5.69 12.37 -1.78
CA LEU A 92 -6.70 12.12 -0.75
C LEU A 92 -6.90 13.35 0.13
N ASP A 93 -8.10 13.46 0.72
CA ASP A 93 -8.35 14.48 1.74
C ASP A 93 -7.58 14.15 3.03
N GLY A 94 -6.82 15.12 3.53
CA GLY A 94 -6.21 15.05 4.85
C GLY A 94 -7.26 15.08 5.97
N ARG A 95 -6.85 14.73 7.17
CA ARG A 95 -7.69 14.83 8.37
C ARG A 95 -7.07 15.82 9.35
N PRO A 96 -7.78 16.89 9.76
CA PRO A 96 -9.13 17.31 9.31
C PRO A 96 -9.19 17.61 7.80
N LYS A 97 -10.41 17.58 7.24
CA LYS A 97 -10.65 17.86 5.82
C LYS A 97 -10.05 19.23 5.42
N GLY A 98 -9.37 19.26 4.28
CA GLY A 98 -8.66 20.45 3.79
C GLY A 98 -7.24 20.64 4.34
N LYS A 99 -6.78 19.74 5.24
CA LYS A 99 -5.37 19.67 5.67
C LYS A 99 -4.55 18.80 4.71
N ALA A 100 -3.25 18.69 5.00
CA ALA A 100 -2.27 18.02 4.18
C ALA A 100 -2.70 16.64 3.65
N ALA A 101 -2.48 16.41 2.36
CA ALA A 101 -2.90 15.19 1.66
C ALA A 101 -1.99 14.00 2.00
N PRO A 102 -2.54 12.84 2.40
CA PRO A 102 -1.76 11.62 2.58
C PRO A 102 -1.43 10.95 1.24
N ALA A 103 -0.43 10.08 1.26
CA ALA A 103 0.00 9.29 0.11
C ALA A 103 -1.07 8.28 -0.31
N ASN A 104 -1.19 8.07 -1.59
CA ASN A 104 -2.01 7.05 -2.23
C ASN A 104 -1.22 6.44 -3.40
N ILE A 105 -1.56 5.22 -3.81
CA ILE A 105 -1.08 4.65 -5.06
C ILE A 105 -2.24 4.52 -6.04
N CYS A 106 -2.00 4.98 -7.26
CA CYS A 106 -2.98 4.92 -8.34
C CYS A 106 -2.39 4.19 -9.54
N PRO A 107 -3.20 3.40 -10.25
CA PRO A 107 -2.74 2.73 -11.46
C PRO A 107 -2.18 3.73 -12.48
N ASP A 108 -0.98 3.45 -12.98
CA ASP A 108 -0.31 4.17 -14.05
C ASP A 108 0.71 3.23 -14.71
N PRO A 109 0.49 2.80 -15.98
CA PRO A 109 1.34 1.80 -16.64
C PRO A 109 2.78 2.25 -16.84
N ASN A 110 3.04 3.55 -16.82
CA ASN A 110 4.34 4.15 -17.07
C ASN A 110 5.08 4.56 -15.80
N ALA A 111 4.61 4.10 -14.63
CA ALA A 111 5.18 4.49 -13.36
C ALA A 111 5.43 3.27 -12.45
N GLU A 112 6.24 3.51 -11.42
CA GLU A 112 6.49 2.56 -10.34
C GLU A 112 6.49 3.28 -9.00
N VAL A 113 6.21 2.52 -7.94
CA VAL A 113 6.26 3.02 -6.57
C VAL A 113 7.20 2.15 -5.76
N TRP A 114 8.25 2.75 -5.24
CA TRP A 114 9.14 2.10 -4.29
C TRP A 114 8.60 2.19 -2.87
N GLY A 115 8.86 1.14 -2.10
CA GLY A 115 8.42 1.04 -0.72
C GLY A 115 9.09 -0.12 0.02
N VAL A 116 8.51 -0.46 1.16
CA VAL A 116 9.01 -1.51 2.03
C VAL A 116 7.97 -2.62 2.16
N MET A 117 8.35 -3.83 1.86
CA MET A 117 7.58 -5.03 2.13
C MET A 117 7.88 -5.51 3.54
N TYR A 118 6.86 -5.65 4.38
CA TYR A 118 6.97 -6.18 5.74
C TYR A 118 6.25 -7.51 5.86
N LEU A 119 6.92 -8.54 6.34
CA LEU A 119 6.30 -9.81 6.69
C LEU A 119 5.67 -9.69 8.08
N ILE A 120 4.35 -9.64 8.14
CA ILE A 120 3.57 -9.44 9.36
C ILE A 120 2.53 -10.55 9.52
N THR A 121 1.98 -10.69 10.72
CA THR A 121 0.86 -11.60 10.96
C THR A 121 -0.45 -11.02 10.41
N ARG A 122 -1.41 -11.88 10.08
CA ARG A 122 -2.77 -11.44 9.71
C ARG A 122 -3.44 -10.62 10.78
N ARG A 123 -3.20 -10.93 12.05
CA ARG A 123 -3.71 -10.14 13.18
C ARG A 123 -3.19 -8.70 13.12
N GLU A 124 -1.93 -8.53 12.77
CA GLU A 124 -1.34 -7.20 12.62
C GLU A 124 -1.89 -6.48 11.38
N LEU A 125 -2.11 -7.20 10.27
CA LEU A 125 -2.76 -6.63 9.09
C LEU A 125 -4.19 -6.14 9.40
N LEU A 126 -5.00 -6.93 10.12
CA LEU A 126 -6.34 -6.50 10.58
C LEU A 126 -6.29 -5.28 11.52
N ARG A 127 -5.23 -5.14 12.30
CA ARG A 127 -4.98 -3.93 13.11
C ARG A 127 -4.68 -2.73 12.20
N LEU A 128 -3.91 -2.93 11.12
CA LEU A 128 -3.71 -1.88 10.11
C LEU A 128 -5.02 -1.46 9.45
N ASP A 129 -5.89 -2.40 9.07
CA ASP A 129 -7.20 -2.10 8.49
C ASP A 129 -7.98 -1.10 9.34
N SER A 130 -8.00 -1.30 10.66
CA SER A 130 -8.70 -0.39 11.57
C SER A 130 -8.09 1.00 11.62
N THR A 131 -6.76 1.11 11.49
CA THR A 131 -6.03 2.39 11.55
C THR A 131 -5.99 3.13 10.22
N GLU A 132 -6.10 2.42 9.09
CA GLU A 132 -6.20 3.02 7.74
C GLU A 132 -7.62 3.50 7.41
N GLY A 133 -8.56 3.32 8.33
CA GLY A 133 -9.95 3.74 8.14
C GLY A 133 -10.71 2.88 7.13
N VAL A 134 -10.31 1.63 6.96
CA VAL A 134 -10.98 0.66 6.07
C VAL A 134 -12.48 0.56 6.34
N PRO A 135 -12.96 0.54 7.61
CA PRO A 135 -14.39 0.52 7.90
C PRO A 135 -15.11 1.82 7.50
N GLY A 136 -14.39 2.94 7.40
CA GLY A 136 -14.95 4.30 7.26
C GLY A 136 -14.74 4.96 5.90
N ARG A 137 -14.52 4.22 4.81
CA ARG A 137 -14.29 4.75 3.45
C ARG A 137 -12.90 5.35 3.18
N GLY A 138 -11.91 5.03 4.00
CA GLY A 138 -10.51 5.38 3.75
C GLY A 138 -9.86 4.47 2.71
N TYR A 139 -8.67 4.02 3.03
CA TYR A 139 -7.96 3.04 2.20
C TYR A 139 -8.66 1.67 2.18
N ARG A 140 -8.35 0.91 1.15
CA ARG A 140 -8.77 -0.49 0.99
C ARG A 140 -7.58 -1.36 0.70
N PRO A 141 -7.54 -2.57 1.26
CA PRO A 141 -6.52 -3.54 0.91
C PRO A 141 -6.68 -3.99 -0.54
N ALA A 142 -5.57 -4.03 -1.26
CA ALA A 142 -5.46 -4.53 -2.62
C ALA A 142 -4.36 -5.60 -2.68
N ALA A 143 -4.65 -6.73 -3.33
CA ALA A 143 -3.64 -7.74 -3.62
C ALA A 143 -2.85 -7.30 -4.86
N LEU A 144 -1.55 -7.10 -4.69
CA LEU A 144 -0.63 -6.66 -5.72
C LEU A 144 0.59 -7.58 -5.76
N VAL A 145 1.45 -7.37 -6.74
CA VAL A 145 2.77 -8.00 -6.81
C VAL A 145 3.82 -6.91 -6.71
N ALA A 146 4.71 -7.03 -5.74
CA ALA A 146 5.90 -6.21 -5.65
C ALA A 146 7.11 -7.00 -6.16
N GLU A 147 8.10 -6.30 -6.68
CA GLU A 147 9.39 -6.84 -7.06
C GLU A 147 10.43 -6.37 -6.05
N ASP A 148 11.18 -7.29 -5.45
CA ASP A 148 12.27 -6.93 -4.55
C ASP A 148 13.52 -6.44 -5.31
N THR A 149 14.54 -5.99 -4.61
CA THR A 149 15.79 -5.50 -5.21
C THR A 149 16.60 -6.57 -5.94
N GLN A 150 16.22 -7.84 -5.82
CA GLN A 150 16.83 -8.97 -6.54
C GLN A 150 16.00 -9.41 -7.76
N GLY A 151 14.87 -8.74 -8.01
CA GLY A 151 13.96 -9.08 -9.10
C GLY A 151 12.93 -10.17 -8.76
N ASN A 152 12.87 -10.62 -7.50
CA ASN A 152 11.88 -11.62 -7.12
C ASN A 152 10.49 -11.01 -6.99
N GLN A 153 9.49 -11.69 -7.55
CA GLN A 153 8.08 -11.29 -7.48
C GLN A 153 7.46 -11.78 -6.17
N VAL A 154 6.96 -10.85 -5.37
CA VAL A 154 6.39 -11.12 -4.04
C VAL A 154 4.92 -10.69 -4.03
N PRO A 155 3.96 -11.60 -3.81
CA PRO A 155 2.57 -11.22 -3.56
C PRO A 155 2.44 -10.42 -2.27
N VAL A 156 1.86 -9.21 -2.36
CA VAL A 156 1.74 -8.29 -1.23
C VAL A 156 0.31 -7.78 -1.08
N VAL A 157 -0.03 -7.33 0.12
CA VAL A 157 -1.20 -6.49 0.38
C VAL A 157 -0.72 -5.05 0.52
N ALA A 158 -1.28 -4.16 -0.31
CA ALA A 158 -1.08 -2.71 -0.17
C ALA A 158 -2.43 -2.03 0.07
N TYR A 159 -2.40 -0.85 0.68
CA TYR A 159 -3.61 -0.04 0.80
C TYR A 159 -3.66 0.98 -0.33
N SER A 160 -4.81 1.11 -0.97
CA SER A 160 -5.08 2.17 -1.93
C SER A 160 -6.49 2.74 -1.73
N ALA A 161 -6.75 3.92 -2.22
CA ALA A 161 -8.05 4.57 -2.10
C ALA A 161 -8.48 5.21 -3.41
N VAL A 162 -9.79 5.45 -3.53
CA VAL A 162 -10.32 6.28 -4.62
C VAL A 162 -9.94 7.73 -4.33
N GLY A 163 -8.94 8.22 -5.03
CA GLY A 163 -8.44 9.58 -4.88
C GLY A 163 -9.19 10.60 -5.75
N LYS A 164 -8.88 11.87 -5.54
CA LYS A 164 -9.35 12.98 -6.39
C LYS A 164 -8.59 12.98 -7.72
N PRO A 165 -9.13 13.63 -8.76
CA PRO A 165 -8.41 13.81 -10.02
C PRO A 165 -7.10 14.59 -9.87
N SER A 166 -7.08 15.60 -8.99
CA SER A 166 -5.92 16.45 -8.71
C SER A 166 -5.22 16.02 -7.41
N ASP A 167 -3.91 16.22 -7.35
CA ASP A 167 -3.15 16.08 -6.12
C ASP A 167 -3.34 17.29 -5.21
N GLY A 168 -3.31 17.04 -3.92
CA GLY A 168 -3.09 18.02 -2.88
C GLY A 168 -1.62 18.07 -2.49
N THR A 169 -1.32 18.75 -1.39
CA THR A 169 0.04 18.93 -0.90
C THR A 169 0.20 18.24 0.46
N PRO A 170 1.17 17.34 0.66
CA PRO A 170 1.46 16.77 1.97
C PRO A 170 2.00 17.82 2.94
N SER A 171 1.90 17.57 4.25
CA SER A 171 2.60 18.42 5.23
C SER A 171 4.08 18.07 5.28
N LEU A 172 4.91 19.04 5.69
CA LEU A 172 6.34 18.81 5.95
C LEU A 172 6.55 17.60 6.86
N ARG A 173 5.83 17.53 7.99
CA ARG A 173 5.89 16.38 8.92
C ARG A 173 5.62 15.06 8.22
N TYR A 174 4.61 15.00 7.36
CA TYR A 174 4.23 13.76 6.71
C TYR A 174 5.25 13.32 5.66
N ILE A 175 5.69 14.24 4.79
CA ILE A 175 6.70 13.90 3.77
C ILE A 175 8.05 13.56 4.39
N THR A 176 8.41 14.17 5.54
CA THR A 176 9.61 13.82 6.30
C THR A 176 9.58 12.34 6.72
N LEU A 177 8.45 11.83 7.23
CA LEU A 177 8.32 10.41 7.55
C LEU A 177 8.55 9.50 6.33
N LEU A 178 8.09 9.90 5.14
CA LEU A 178 8.33 9.14 3.92
C LEU A 178 9.81 9.14 3.54
N ARG A 179 10.45 10.32 3.59
CA ARG A 179 11.87 10.52 3.26
C ARG A 179 12.78 9.72 4.20
N GLU A 180 12.57 9.85 5.49
CA GLU A 180 13.34 9.13 6.52
C GLU A 180 13.12 7.63 6.45
N GLY A 181 11.88 7.18 6.33
CA GLY A 181 11.56 5.77 6.16
C GLY A 181 12.19 5.17 4.90
N ALA A 182 12.17 5.89 3.79
CA ALA A 182 12.79 5.45 2.54
C ALA A 182 14.33 5.35 2.66
N ARG A 183 14.98 6.32 3.32
CA ARG A 183 16.43 6.29 3.58
C ARG A 183 16.81 5.17 4.52
N ALA A 184 16.07 4.98 5.61
CA ALA A 184 16.34 3.94 6.61
C ALA A 184 16.27 2.51 6.01
N HIS A 185 15.47 2.32 4.95
CA HIS A 185 15.32 1.04 4.27
C HIS A 185 16.12 0.94 2.96
N GLY A 186 17.02 1.90 2.68
CA GLY A 186 17.91 1.84 1.53
C GLY A 186 17.18 1.86 0.18
N LEU A 187 16.07 2.60 0.05
CA LEU A 187 15.40 2.73 -1.23
C LEU A 187 16.29 3.44 -2.26
N PRO A 188 16.10 3.20 -3.57
CA PRO A 188 16.98 3.73 -4.63
C PRO A 188 17.12 5.25 -4.58
N ALA A 189 18.30 5.73 -4.95
CA ALA A 189 18.64 7.16 -4.92
C ALA A 189 17.67 8.01 -5.77
N ASP A 190 17.19 7.47 -6.90
CA ASP A 190 16.23 8.16 -7.76
C ASP A 190 14.88 8.36 -7.04
N TRP A 191 14.45 7.35 -6.30
CA TRP A 191 13.23 7.44 -5.49
C TRP A 191 13.39 8.44 -4.33
N LEU A 192 14.55 8.44 -3.69
CA LEU A 192 14.85 9.43 -2.64
C LEU A 192 14.83 10.86 -3.22
N ARG A 193 15.45 11.10 -4.38
CA ARG A 193 15.38 12.40 -5.06
C ARG A 193 13.96 12.79 -5.44
N TYR A 194 13.16 11.84 -5.92
CA TYR A 194 11.74 12.07 -6.18
C TYR A 194 11.00 12.53 -4.90
N LEU A 195 11.15 11.80 -3.78
CA LEU A 195 10.51 12.19 -2.51
C LEU A 195 11.01 13.55 -2.00
N ASP A 196 12.28 13.88 -2.22
CA ASP A 196 12.85 15.18 -1.85
C ASP A 196 12.29 16.33 -2.69
N SER A 197 11.92 16.07 -3.94
CA SER A 197 11.31 17.06 -4.84
C SER A 197 9.81 17.32 -4.58
N VAL A 198 9.15 16.48 -3.77
CA VAL A 198 7.71 16.64 -3.48
C VAL A 198 7.46 17.93 -2.71
N ALA A 199 6.67 18.83 -3.30
CA ALA A 199 6.21 20.06 -2.66
C ALA A 199 5.39 19.75 -1.40
N HIS A 200 5.52 20.57 -0.35
CA HIS A 200 4.83 20.37 0.92
C HIS A 200 4.43 21.69 1.57
N VAL A 201 3.44 21.63 2.46
CA VAL A 201 3.05 22.77 3.32
C VAL A 201 3.67 22.60 4.70
N THR A 202 4.01 23.71 5.32
CA THR A 202 4.53 23.80 6.70
C THR A 202 3.45 23.55 7.75
#